data_e2c7580f12ea41b20e6c19352fc9fea5
#
_entry.id   e2c7580f12ea41b20e6c19352fc9fea5
#
_cell.length_a   1.000
_cell.length_b   1.000
_cell.length_c   1.000
_cell.angle_alpha   90.00
_cell.angle_beta   90.00
_cell.angle_gamma   90.00
#
_symmetry.space_group_name_H-M   'P 1'
#
loop_
_entity.id
_entity.type
_entity.pdbx_description
1 polymer ?
#
loop_
_entity_poly.entity_id
_entity_poly.type
_entity_poly.pdbx_seq_one_letter_code
_entity_poly.pdbx_strand_id
1 'polypeptide(L)'
;RWSGESVPYALVTGLFIAAYSVVDGRGVRLAGDPLAYVAWVYLLWNAPQFALICRLRGWRALARSRAAVSRGLAAGVLSLAAYAIAIAAYRHLPVATVSALRETSSIFAIAIGWFALRERPSARRLAACALVVAGAMLIRM
;
A
#
# COMPACT_ATOMS: atom_id res chain seq x y z
N ARG A 1 -9.22 -21.67 -7.23
CA ARG A 1 -10.63 -21.50 -7.63
C ARG A 1 -11.03 -20.08 -7.26
N TRP A 2 -11.33 -19.25 -8.27
CA TRP A 2 -11.98 -17.99 -8.02
C TRP A 2 -13.44 -18.31 -7.65
N SER A 3 -13.81 -18.10 -6.42
CA SER A 3 -15.22 -17.99 -6.08
C SER A 3 -15.70 -16.64 -6.64
N GLY A 4 -16.83 -16.61 -7.32
CA GLY A 4 -17.41 -15.36 -7.85
C GLY A 4 -17.60 -14.27 -6.78
N GLU A 5 -17.49 -14.65 -5.52
CA GLU A 5 -17.52 -13.78 -4.33
C GLU A 5 -16.27 -12.88 -4.18
N SER A 6 -15.11 -13.25 -4.78
CA SER A 6 -13.88 -12.48 -4.64
C SER A 6 -13.89 -11.17 -5.45
N VAL A 7 -14.65 -11.12 -6.54
CA VAL A 7 -14.70 -9.95 -7.44
C VAL A 7 -15.32 -8.72 -6.76
N PRO A 8 -16.50 -8.81 -6.10
CA PRO A 8 -17.07 -7.65 -5.45
C PRO A 8 -16.16 -7.10 -4.33
N TYR A 9 -15.49 -7.96 -3.57
CA TYR A 9 -14.53 -7.51 -2.54
C TYR A 9 -13.34 -6.78 -3.16
N ALA A 10 -12.81 -7.24 -4.29
CA ALA A 10 -11.73 -6.58 -5.01
C ALA A 10 -12.16 -5.20 -5.53
N LEU A 11 -13.38 -5.08 -6.09
CA LEU A 11 -13.93 -3.80 -6.55
C LEU A 11 -14.14 -2.81 -5.42
N VAL A 12 -14.71 -3.25 -4.31
CA VAL A 12 -14.89 -2.42 -3.10
C VAL A 12 -13.54 -1.94 -2.57
N THR A 13 -12.55 -2.83 -2.49
CA THR A 13 -11.18 -2.48 -2.07
C THR A 13 -10.57 -1.45 -3.02
N GLY A 14 -10.72 -1.64 -4.33
CA GLY A 14 -10.24 -0.68 -5.34
C GLY A 14 -10.89 0.70 -5.20
N LEU A 15 -12.20 0.74 -4.91
CA LEU A 15 -12.92 1.99 -4.65
C LEU A 15 -12.37 2.73 -3.42
N PHE A 16 -12.12 2.01 -2.32
CA PHE A 16 -11.51 2.60 -1.12
C PHE A 16 -10.09 3.10 -1.39
N ILE A 17 -9.29 2.35 -2.17
CA ILE A 17 -7.94 2.78 -2.58
C ILE A 17 -8.02 4.09 -3.38
N ALA A 18 -8.93 4.18 -4.34
CA ALA A 18 -9.13 5.40 -5.12
C ALA A 18 -9.57 6.57 -4.23
N ALA A 19 -10.52 6.33 -3.32
CA ALA A 19 -11.03 7.35 -2.41
C ALA A 19 -9.93 7.93 -1.51
N TYR A 20 -9.17 7.09 -0.81
CA TYR A 20 -8.10 7.59 0.05
C TYR A 20 -6.97 8.25 -0.74
N SER A 21 -6.67 7.77 -1.96
CA SER A 21 -5.64 8.42 -2.80
C SER A 21 -6.01 9.84 -3.20
N VAL A 22 -7.31 10.10 -3.45
CA VAL A 22 -7.81 11.46 -3.71
C VAL A 22 -7.74 12.32 -2.46
N VAL A 23 -8.10 11.77 -1.30
CA VAL A 23 -8.01 12.48 -0.01
C VAL A 23 -6.56 12.83 0.30
N ASP A 24 -5.63 11.89 0.16
CA ASP A 24 -4.20 12.09 0.36
C ASP A 24 -3.64 13.15 -0.60
N GLY A 25 -3.99 13.06 -1.87
CA GLY A 25 -3.52 14.01 -2.88
C GLY A 25 -4.02 15.44 -2.64
N ARG A 26 -5.23 15.61 -2.12
CA ARG A 26 -5.74 16.93 -1.68
C ARG A 26 -5.13 17.36 -0.36
N GLY A 27 -5.09 16.44 0.60
CA GLY A 27 -4.60 16.72 1.95
C GLY A 27 -3.15 17.21 1.97
N VAL A 28 -2.24 16.55 1.23
CA VAL A 28 -0.83 16.98 1.18
C VAL A 28 -0.65 18.35 0.54
N ARG A 29 -1.48 18.70 -0.45
CA ARG A 29 -1.42 20.02 -1.09
C ARG A 29 -1.91 21.12 -0.15
N LEU A 30 -2.90 20.84 0.68
CA LEU A 30 -3.42 21.79 1.67
C LEU A 30 -2.49 21.92 2.88
N ALA A 31 -1.86 20.83 3.31
CA ALA A 31 -0.95 20.82 4.46
C ALA A 31 0.36 21.57 4.21
N GLY A 32 0.77 21.74 2.93
CA GLY A 32 2.00 22.45 2.57
C GLY A 32 3.28 21.66 2.83
N ASP A 33 3.36 20.89 3.92
CA ASP A 33 4.49 20.02 4.27
C ASP A 33 4.11 18.54 4.18
N PRO A 34 4.70 17.79 3.22
CA PRO A 34 4.42 16.36 3.07
C PRO A 34 4.83 15.51 4.28
N LEU A 35 5.91 15.88 4.98
CA LEU A 35 6.39 15.11 6.12
C LEU A 35 5.45 15.24 7.32
N ALA A 36 5.00 16.47 7.60
CA ALA A 36 4.00 16.70 8.64
C ALA A 36 2.70 15.98 8.33
N TYR A 37 2.24 16.02 7.07
CA TYR A 37 1.06 15.28 6.64
C TYR A 37 1.19 13.77 6.88
N VAL A 38 2.29 13.17 6.42
CA VAL A 38 2.56 11.75 6.63
C VAL A 38 2.60 11.38 8.10
N ALA A 39 3.27 12.19 8.94
CA ALA A 39 3.36 11.95 10.38
C ALA A 39 1.98 11.90 11.03
N TRP A 40 1.11 12.89 10.73
CA TRP A 40 -0.26 12.92 11.27
C TRP A 40 -1.12 11.77 10.78
N VAL A 41 -1.10 11.45 9.48
CA VAL A 41 -1.86 10.33 8.91
C VAL A 41 -1.42 9.01 9.55
N TYR A 42 -0.11 8.77 9.65
CA TYR A 42 0.40 7.56 10.30
C TYR A 42 0.04 7.46 11.77
N LEU A 43 0.12 8.56 12.50
CA LEU A 43 -0.25 8.59 13.92
C LEU A 43 -1.75 8.28 14.09
N LEU A 44 -2.61 9.00 13.37
CA LEU A 44 -4.06 8.86 13.49
C LEU A 44 -4.56 7.48 13.04
N TRP A 45 -3.91 6.89 12.03
CA TRP A 45 -4.27 5.57 11.53
C TRP A 45 -3.75 4.43 12.39
N ASN A 46 -2.50 4.50 12.82
CA ASN A 46 -1.87 3.39 13.54
C ASN A 46 -2.14 3.41 15.04
N ALA A 47 -2.34 4.56 15.68
CA ALA A 47 -2.57 4.62 17.11
C ALA A 47 -3.84 3.88 17.58
N PRO A 48 -5.00 4.02 16.91
CA PRO A 48 -6.20 3.24 17.28
C PRO A 48 -6.01 1.74 17.05
N GLN A 49 -5.34 1.34 15.97
CA GLN A 49 -5.06 -0.07 15.68
C GLN A 49 -4.12 -0.66 16.73
N PHE A 50 -3.07 0.07 17.09
CA PHE A 50 -2.13 -0.35 18.13
C PHE A 50 -2.84 -0.49 19.49
N ALA A 51 -3.66 0.48 19.87
CA ALA A 51 -4.45 0.42 21.09
C ALA A 51 -5.41 -0.79 21.11
N LEU A 52 -6.07 -1.07 19.98
CA LEU A 52 -6.95 -2.21 19.82
C LEU A 52 -6.19 -3.54 19.98
N ILE A 53 -5.04 -3.69 19.32
CA ILE A 53 -4.21 -4.89 19.43
C ILE A 53 -3.72 -5.09 20.87
N CYS A 54 -3.28 -4.03 21.53
CA CYS A 54 -2.86 -4.09 22.93
C CYS A 54 -3.99 -4.52 23.86
N ARG A 55 -5.22 -4.05 23.61
CA ARG A 55 -6.41 -4.46 24.38
C ARG A 55 -6.80 -5.92 24.14
N LEU A 56 -6.79 -6.36 22.88
CA LEU A 56 -7.27 -7.71 22.51
C LEU A 56 -6.24 -8.81 22.80
N ARG A 57 -4.96 -8.55 22.57
CA ARG A 57 -3.89 -9.56 22.64
C ARG A 57 -2.88 -9.34 23.76
N GLY A 58 -2.94 -8.18 24.43
CA GLY A 58 -2.00 -7.77 25.46
C GLY A 58 -0.65 -7.35 24.88
N TRP A 59 0.04 -6.45 25.59
CA TRP A 59 1.36 -5.92 25.22
C TRP A 59 2.42 -7.01 24.98
N ARG A 60 2.37 -8.10 25.78
CA ARG A 60 3.33 -9.21 25.70
C ARG A 60 3.25 -9.98 24.37
N ALA A 61 2.13 -9.96 23.69
CA ALA A 61 2.00 -10.60 22.39
C ALA A 61 2.79 -9.90 21.28
N LEU A 62 3.02 -8.58 21.41
CA LEU A 62 3.80 -7.78 20.47
C LEU A 62 5.32 -8.01 20.62
N ALA A 63 5.76 -8.33 21.83
CA ALA A 63 7.19 -8.52 22.16
C ALA A 63 7.63 -9.99 22.19
N ARG A 64 6.95 -10.88 21.46
CA ARG A 64 7.11 -12.32 21.53
C ARG A 64 8.51 -12.84 21.19
N SER A 65 9.25 -12.18 20.30
CA SER A 65 10.67 -12.45 20.05
C SER A 65 11.37 -11.23 19.46
N ARG A 66 12.67 -11.06 19.77
CA ARG A 66 13.49 -9.98 19.20
C ARG A 66 13.49 -10.00 17.67
N ALA A 67 13.56 -11.18 17.06
CA ALA A 67 13.54 -11.34 15.61
C ALA A 67 12.19 -10.96 14.98
N ALA A 68 11.06 -11.14 15.66
CA ALA A 68 9.75 -10.69 15.19
C ALA A 68 9.64 -9.16 15.28
N VAL A 69 10.12 -8.57 16.36
CA VAL A 69 10.13 -7.11 16.56
C VAL A 69 11.03 -6.44 15.52
N SER A 70 12.25 -6.91 15.30
CA SER A 70 13.17 -6.30 14.32
C SER A 70 12.62 -6.38 12.89
N ARG A 71 12.04 -7.52 12.50
CA ARG A 71 11.37 -7.65 11.20
C ARG A 71 10.17 -6.73 11.06
N GLY A 72 9.36 -6.61 12.11
CA GLY A 72 8.23 -5.69 12.16
C GLY A 72 8.65 -4.23 12.05
N LEU A 73 9.70 -3.83 12.75
CA LEU A 73 10.27 -2.47 12.65
C LEU A 73 10.81 -2.19 11.25
N ALA A 74 11.58 -3.11 10.67
CA ALA A 74 12.09 -2.97 9.31
C ALA A 74 10.95 -2.82 8.28
N ALA A 75 9.92 -3.66 8.37
CA ALA A 75 8.75 -3.57 7.52
C ALA A 75 7.99 -2.24 7.71
N GLY A 76 7.86 -1.78 8.96
CA GLY A 76 7.22 -0.49 9.28
C GLY A 76 7.99 0.70 8.71
N VAL A 77 9.31 0.72 8.84
CA VAL A 77 10.16 1.78 8.27
C VAL A 77 10.08 1.79 6.74
N LEU A 78 10.15 0.62 6.09
CA LEU A 78 10.01 0.51 4.64
C LEU A 78 8.63 0.97 4.16
N SER A 79 7.58 0.60 4.88
CA SER A 79 6.20 1.02 4.57
C SER A 79 6.03 2.54 4.71
N LEU A 80 6.56 3.11 5.79
CA LEU A 80 6.54 4.55 6.03
C LEU A 80 7.30 5.31 4.93
N ALA A 81 8.49 4.84 4.57
CA ALA A 81 9.29 5.46 3.52
C ALA A 81 8.58 5.40 2.15
N ALA A 82 8.03 4.24 1.79
CA ALA A 82 7.27 4.08 0.54
C ALA A 82 6.04 5.00 0.48
N TYR A 83 5.31 5.12 1.59
CA TYR A 83 4.17 6.02 1.69
C TYR A 83 4.59 7.49 1.62
N ALA A 84 5.66 7.88 2.33
CA ALA A 84 6.18 9.24 2.31
C ALA A 84 6.62 9.68 0.90
N ILE A 85 7.27 8.79 0.14
CA ILE A 85 7.63 9.03 -1.25
C ILE A 85 6.38 9.25 -2.12
N ALA A 86 5.35 8.42 -1.95
CA ALA A 86 4.11 8.57 -2.70
C ALA A 86 3.39 9.88 -2.38
N ILE A 87 3.31 10.26 -1.10
CA ILE A 87 2.70 11.52 -0.65
C ILE A 87 3.49 12.73 -1.17
N ALA A 88 4.82 12.68 -1.13
CA ALA A 88 5.65 13.74 -1.73
C ALA A 88 5.40 13.87 -3.24
N ALA A 89 5.23 12.76 -3.95
CA ALA A 89 4.90 12.76 -5.36
C ALA A 89 3.51 13.36 -5.65
N TYR A 90 2.50 13.10 -4.82
CA TYR A 90 1.16 13.70 -4.97
C TYR A 90 1.16 15.23 -4.88
N ARG A 91 2.15 15.83 -4.23
CA ARG A 91 2.29 17.27 -4.17
C ARG A 91 2.55 17.88 -5.55
N HIS A 92 3.31 17.20 -6.39
CA HIS A 92 3.84 17.72 -7.64
C HIS A 92 3.20 17.10 -8.89
N LEU A 93 2.64 15.91 -8.76
CA LEU A 93 2.10 15.14 -9.88
C LEU A 93 0.58 14.92 -9.73
N PRO A 94 -0.13 14.67 -10.83
CA PRO A 94 -1.53 14.25 -10.78
C PRO A 94 -1.71 12.97 -9.97
N VAL A 95 -2.79 12.90 -9.19
CA VAL A 95 -3.09 11.73 -8.34
C VAL A 95 -3.18 10.45 -9.17
N ALA A 96 -3.79 10.52 -10.36
CA ALA A 96 -3.91 9.38 -11.25
C ALA A 96 -2.55 8.81 -11.67
N THR A 97 -1.59 9.68 -12.00
CA THR A 97 -0.23 9.28 -12.41
C THR A 97 0.51 8.57 -11.28
N VAL A 98 0.48 9.15 -10.07
CA VAL A 98 1.16 8.53 -8.92
C VAL A 98 0.49 7.22 -8.53
N SER A 99 -0.84 7.15 -8.55
CA SER A 99 -1.58 5.91 -8.27
C SER A 99 -1.25 4.83 -9.30
N ALA A 100 -1.21 5.15 -10.60
CA ALA A 100 -0.83 4.21 -11.63
C ALA A 100 0.62 3.69 -11.45
N LEU A 101 1.55 4.56 -11.06
CA LEU A 101 2.93 4.15 -10.73
C LEU A 101 2.97 3.23 -9.51
N ARG A 102 2.16 3.48 -8.50
CA ARG A 102 2.06 2.58 -7.32
C ARG A 102 1.57 1.18 -7.69
N GLU A 103 0.64 1.08 -8.63
CA GLU A 103 0.13 -0.23 -9.08
C GLU A 103 1.22 -1.08 -9.76
N THR A 104 2.28 -0.47 -10.32
CA THR A 104 3.41 -1.23 -10.86
C THR A 104 4.15 -2.03 -9.79
N SER A 105 3.99 -1.71 -8.50
CA SER A 105 4.53 -2.49 -7.39
C SER A 105 4.03 -3.94 -7.38
N SER A 106 2.87 -4.21 -7.95
CA SER A 106 2.33 -5.57 -8.10
C SER A 106 3.21 -6.47 -8.97
N ILE A 107 3.92 -5.89 -9.94
CA ILE A 107 4.89 -6.61 -10.79
C ILE A 107 6.07 -7.08 -9.92
N PHE A 108 6.60 -6.18 -9.10
CA PHE A 108 7.70 -6.51 -8.18
C PHE A 108 7.27 -7.56 -7.16
N ALA A 109 6.02 -7.48 -6.67
CA ALA A 109 5.47 -8.48 -5.76
C ALA A 109 5.41 -9.88 -6.42
N ILE A 110 5.00 -9.96 -7.68
CA ILE A 110 5.01 -11.23 -8.45
C ILE A 110 6.44 -11.72 -8.66
N ALA A 111 7.35 -10.83 -9.04
CA ALA A 111 8.76 -11.18 -9.24
C ALA A 111 9.39 -11.73 -7.96
N ILE A 112 9.18 -11.07 -6.82
CA ILE A 112 9.67 -11.53 -5.51
C ILE A 112 9.03 -12.88 -5.15
N GLY A 113 7.71 -13.04 -5.35
CA GLY A 113 7.01 -14.30 -5.11
C GLY A 113 7.62 -15.45 -5.92
N TRP A 114 7.94 -15.17 -7.19
CA TRP A 114 8.53 -16.18 -8.08
C TRP A 114 9.99 -16.50 -7.69
N PHE A 115 10.85 -15.49 -7.54
CA PHE A 115 12.28 -15.71 -7.30
C PHE A 115 12.60 -16.09 -5.84
N ALA A 116 11.98 -15.45 -4.85
CA ALA A 116 12.27 -15.67 -3.44
C ALA A 116 11.44 -16.80 -2.83
N LEU A 117 10.14 -16.86 -3.15
CA LEU A 117 9.23 -17.86 -2.58
C LEU A 117 9.03 -19.07 -3.49
N ARG A 118 9.59 -19.05 -4.71
CA ARG A 118 9.47 -20.09 -5.74
C ARG A 118 8.00 -20.40 -6.10
N GLU A 119 7.11 -19.45 -5.92
CA GLU A 119 5.73 -19.57 -6.33
C GLU A 119 5.61 -19.36 -7.84
N ARG A 120 4.96 -20.28 -8.55
CA ARG A 120 4.69 -20.10 -9.98
C ARG A 120 3.52 -19.15 -10.17
N PRO A 121 3.73 -17.97 -10.79
CA PRO A 121 2.63 -17.05 -11.05
C PRO A 121 1.64 -17.70 -12.04
N SER A 122 0.35 -17.62 -11.75
CA SER A 122 -0.67 -18.08 -12.69
C SER A 122 -0.74 -17.15 -13.89
N ALA A 123 -1.09 -17.69 -15.07
CA ALA A 123 -1.26 -16.91 -16.30
C ALA A 123 -2.23 -15.72 -16.11
N ARG A 124 -3.26 -15.89 -15.25
CA ARG A 124 -4.21 -14.84 -14.90
C ARG A 124 -3.57 -13.68 -14.13
N ARG A 125 -2.65 -13.97 -13.20
CA ARG A 125 -1.92 -12.92 -12.47
C ARG A 125 -1.02 -12.13 -13.42
N LEU A 126 -0.36 -12.81 -14.35
CA LEU A 126 0.47 -12.17 -15.37
C LEU A 126 -0.38 -11.29 -16.30
N ALA A 127 -1.53 -11.77 -16.75
CA ALA A 127 -2.46 -11.00 -17.58
C ALA A 127 -2.99 -9.76 -16.85
N ALA A 128 -3.35 -9.89 -15.56
CA ALA A 128 -3.78 -8.75 -14.74
C ALA A 128 -2.67 -7.70 -14.60
N CYS A 129 -1.42 -8.11 -14.35
CA CYS A 129 -0.29 -7.19 -14.32
C CYS A 129 -0.05 -6.50 -15.67
N ALA A 130 -0.13 -7.23 -16.78
CA ALA A 130 0.02 -6.64 -18.10
C ALA A 130 -1.06 -5.57 -18.36
N LEU A 131 -2.30 -5.83 -17.94
CA LEU A 131 -3.40 -4.87 -18.05
C LEU A 131 -3.15 -3.60 -17.21
N VAL A 132 -2.64 -3.74 -15.99
CA VAL A 132 -2.28 -2.61 -15.11
C VAL A 132 -1.17 -1.77 -15.76
N VAL A 133 -0.13 -2.39 -16.29
CA VAL A 133 0.96 -1.69 -16.99
C VAL A 133 0.45 -0.95 -18.22
N ALA A 134 -0.37 -1.60 -19.04
CA ALA A 134 -0.96 -0.97 -20.21
C ALA A 134 -1.83 0.25 -19.82
N GLY A 135 -2.65 0.12 -18.76
CA GLY A 135 -3.43 1.23 -18.22
C GLY A 135 -2.56 2.39 -17.73
N ALA A 136 -1.46 2.09 -17.02
CA ALA A 136 -0.53 3.10 -16.54
C ALA A 136 0.19 3.84 -17.70
N MET A 137 0.49 3.14 -18.79
CA MET A 137 1.07 3.76 -20.00
C MET A 137 0.08 4.68 -20.71
N LEU A 138 -1.19 4.31 -20.79
CA LEU A 138 -2.24 5.12 -21.41
C LEU A 138 -2.50 6.45 -20.65
N ILE A 139 -2.34 6.46 -19.35
CA ILE A 139 -2.50 7.70 -18.54
C ILE A 139 -1.39 8.71 -18.82
N ARG A 140 -0.26 8.26 -19.35
CA ARG A 140 0.90 9.11 -19.64
C ARG A 140 0.87 9.74 -21.04
N MET A 141 -0.04 9.28 -21.92
CA MET A 141 -0.29 9.87 -23.24
C MET A 141 -1.33 10.99 -23.16
#